data_88efc4f0f1f9b8f82d666ae61a500c03
#
_entry.id   88efc4f0f1f9b8f82d666ae61a500c03
#
_cell.length_a   1.000
_cell.length_b   1.000
_cell.length_c   1.000
_cell.angle_alpha   90.00
_cell.angle_beta   90.00
_cell.angle_gamma   90.00
#
_symmetry.space_group_name_H-M   'P 1'
#
loop_
_entity.id
_entity.type
_entity.pdbx_description
1 polymer ?
#
loop_
_entity_poly.entity_id
_entity_poly.type
_entity_poly.pdbx_seq_one_letter_code
_entity_poly.pdbx_strand_id
1 'polypeptide(L)'
;MLNMVLICAFVVVIVVVIIIVNPCIFSLMCESGTRILDKYVLRDCIGSGAFGEVWSAYAISTEEPVAVKMERIQGNQAPTLQYESRVLHLLQGTTGIPRLRYFGRKDDMDRIFMVTDLLGPSLEALAVSERMDMPACILKNPPRHHVDFISAIGRQMLQRLQSIHNVGMLHRDVKPDNFLFARIPILDLSRRALKHPNTESGLPLLHLIDFGMAKRIETVMTSSVGTKSLIGSPRYASIFAHRGEPLGRRDDLISMMYSLMYVVNGGGLPWMGYSESEAVYIKENMTPAELCAELCERHKYDWADILEELYHLKAGQTPNYAWIESML
;
A
#
# COMPACT_ATOMS: atom_id res chain seq x y z
N MET A 1 39.26 -24.54 24.03
CA MET A 1 39.39 -24.69 22.56
C MET A 1 38.66 -25.93 22.01
N LEU A 2 38.67 -27.07 22.68
CA LEU A 2 38.01 -28.30 22.18
C LEU A 2 36.49 -28.20 22.05
N ASN A 3 35.78 -27.50 22.97
CA ASN A 3 34.34 -27.33 22.92
C ASN A 3 33.80 -26.41 21.80
N MET A 4 34.57 -25.43 21.36
CA MET A 4 34.17 -24.56 20.26
C MET A 4 34.27 -25.26 18.88
N VAL A 5 35.26 -26.14 18.70
CA VAL A 5 35.42 -26.93 17.48
C VAL A 5 34.33 -27.97 17.32
N LEU A 6 33.87 -28.57 18.44
CA LEU A 6 32.75 -29.53 18.44
C LEU A 6 31.41 -28.84 18.14
N ILE A 7 31.18 -27.64 18.66
CA ILE A 7 29.94 -26.88 18.40
C ILE A 7 29.90 -26.45 16.92
N CYS A 8 31.01 -25.95 16.36
CA CYS A 8 31.09 -25.62 14.94
C CYS A 8 30.89 -26.85 14.03
N ALA A 9 31.46 -27.98 14.40
CA ALA A 9 31.27 -29.23 13.65
C ALA A 9 29.82 -29.72 13.71
N PHE A 10 29.15 -29.58 14.87
CA PHE A 10 27.75 -29.96 15.03
C PHE A 10 26.81 -29.06 14.25
N VAL A 11 27.05 -27.74 14.24
CA VAL A 11 26.29 -26.77 13.46
C VAL A 11 26.46 -27.01 11.95
N VAL A 12 27.67 -27.27 11.50
CA VAL A 12 27.97 -27.64 10.09
C VAL A 12 27.28 -28.93 9.69
N VAL A 13 27.31 -29.96 10.54
CA VAL A 13 26.61 -31.23 10.28
C VAL A 13 25.09 -31.04 10.26
N ILE A 14 24.50 -30.26 11.18
CA ILE A 14 23.08 -29.95 11.15
C ILE A 14 22.69 -29.18 9.89
N VAL A 15 23.47 -28.19 9.48
CA VAL A 15 23.22 -27.43 8.24
C VAL A 15 23.37 -28.33 7.02
N VAL A 16 24.38 -29.20 6.97
CA VAL A 16 24.57 -30.16 5.88
C VAL A 16 23.49 -31.24 5.87
N VAL A 17 23.05 -31.72 7.02
CA VAL A 17 21.92 -32.69 7.12
C VAL A 17 20.60 -32.05 6.70
N ILE A 18 20.34 -30.80 7.09
CA ILE A 18 19.17 -30.05 6.63
C ILE A 18 19.21 -29.86 5.09
N ILE A 19 20.39 -29.60 4.53
CA ILE A 19 20.57 -29.46 3.08
C ILE A 19 20.43 -30.80 2.34
N ILE A 20 20.91 -31.92 2.91
CA ILE A 20 20.85 -33.23 2.29
C ILE A 20 19.49 -33.92 2.45
N VAL A 21 18.83 -33.73 3.61
CA VAL A 21 17.55 -34.40 3.91
C VAL A 21 16.34 -33.65 3.34
N ASN A 22 16.52 -32.37 2.97
CA ASN A 22 15.45 -31.58 2.36
C ASN A 22 15.94 -30.82 1.12
N PRO A 23 16.26 -31.51 0.01
CA PRO A 23 16.59 -30.84 -1.24
C PRO A 23 15.44 -29.96 -1.76
N CYS A 24 14.20 -30.18 -1.28
CA CYS A 24 13.06 -29.34 -1.59
C CYS A 24 13.09 -27.94 -0.93
N ILE A 25 13.87 -27.73 0.15
CA ILE A 25 13.94 -26.41 0.79
C ILE A 25 14.83 -25.46 -0.04
N PHE A 26 15.87 -25.96 -0.69
CA PHE A 26 16.76 -25.12 -1.52
C PHE A 26 16.23 -24.85 -2.93
N SER A 27 15.32 -25.69 -3.43
CA SER A 27 14.68 -25.54 -4.76
C SER A 27 13.60 -24.46 -4.83
N LEU A 28 13.37 -23.68 -3.77
CA LEU A 28 12.15 -22.85 -3.63
C LEU A 28 12.42 -21.36 -3.37
N MET A 29 13.66 -20.93 -3.27
CA MET A 29 13.97 -19.50 -3.18
C MET A 29 14.35 -18.95 -4.56
N CYS A 30 13.61 -17.93 -5.00
CA CYS A 30 14.07 -17.15 -6.13
C CYS A 30 15.28 -16.31 -5.67
N GLU A 31 16.30 -16.25 -6.49
CA GLU A 31 17.52 -15.49 -6.23
C GLU A 31 17.71 -14.43 -7.32
N SER A 32 18.53 -13.44 -7.02
CA SER A 32 18.97 -12.47 -8.03
C SER A 32 19.58 -13.21 -9.24
N GLY A 33 19.18 -12.79 -10.44
CA GLY A 33 19.59 -13.45 -11.69
C GLY A 33 18.64 -14.58 -12.14
N THR A 34 17.67 -15.03 -11.32
CA THR A 34 16.69 -16.03 -11.74
C THR A 34 15.87 -15.52 -12.92
N ARG A 35 15.78 -16.36 -13.98
CA ARG A 35 14.94 -16.05 -15.14
C ARG A 35 13.53 -16.56 -14.95
N ILE A 36 12.56 -15.68 -15.18
CA ILE A 36 11.14 -15.99 -15.15
C ILE A 36 10.60 -15.97 -16.57
N LEU A 37 10.04 -17.13 -17.02
CA LEU A 37 9.38 -17.27 -18.32
C LEU A 37 10.26 -16.87 -19.52
N ASP A 38 11.58 -16.96 -19.39
CA ASP A 38 12.56 -16.51 -20.39
C ASP A 38 12.37 -15.05 -20.87
N LYS A 39 11.59 -14.27 -20.12
CA LYS A 39 11.24 -12.88 -20.42
C LYS A 39 11.77 -11.89 -19.41
N TYR A 40 11.93 -12.31 -18.15
CA TYR A 40 12.27 -11.41 -17.04
C TYR A 40 13.43 -11.98 -16.22
N VAL A 41 14.30 -11.10 -15.72
CA VAL A 41 15.40 -11.48 -14.82
C VAL A 41 15.19 -10.75 -13.50
N LEU A 42 15.07 -11.52 -12.41
CA LEU A 42 14.93 -11.00 -11.06
C LEU A 42 16.22 -10.31 -10.60
N ARG A 43 16.06 -9.23 -9.79
CA ARG A 43 17.17 -8.52 -9.15
C ARG A 43 17.06 -8.58 -7.65
N ASP A 44 16.32 -7.67 -7.05
CA ASP A 44 16.25 -7.53 -5.61
C ASP A 44 14.85 -7.88 -5.11
N CYS A 45 14.76 -8.60 -3.99
CA CYS A 45 13.49 -8.75 -3.28
C CYS A 45 13.15 -7.42 -2.62
N ILE A 46 12.09 -6.76 -3.10
CA ILE A 46 11.65 -5.45 -2.64
C ILE A 46 10.47 -5.51 -1.68
N GLY A 47 9.88 -6.70 -1.49
CA GLY A 47 8.80 -6.93 -0.55
C GLY A 47 8.56 -8.42 -0.33
N SER A 48 8.23 -8.80 0.91
CA SER A 48 7.90 -10.18 1.29
C SER A 48 6.84 -10.14 2.39
N GLY A 49 5.81 -10.99 2.29
CA GLY A 49 4.72 -11.03 3.25
C GLY A 49 3.79 -12.22 3.06
N ALA A 50 2.63 -12.17 3.71
CA ALA A 50 1.63 -13.24 3.68
C ALA A 50 1.11 -13.54 2.25
N PHE A 51 1.16 -12.57 1.34
CA PHE A 51 0.69 -12.69 -0.04
C PHE A 51 1.80 -13.04 -1.03
N GLY A 52 2.98 -13.43 -0.55
CA GLY A 52 4.11 -13.83 -1.38
C GLY A 52 5.26 -12.84 -1.39
N GLU A 53 6.03 -12.86 -2.45
CA GLU A 53 7.24 -12.06 -2.64
C GLU A 53 7.06 -11.09 -3.80
N VAL A 54 7.62 -9.88 -3.68
CA VAL A 54 7.71 -8.88 -4.76
C VAL A 54 9.17 -8.62 -5.07
N TRP A 55 9.54 -8.76 -6.31
CA TRP A 55 10.90 -8.58 -6.80
C TRP A 55 10.98 -7.44 -7.79
N SER A 56 12.05 -6.66 -7.73
CA SER A 56 12.47 -5.86 -8.86
C SER A 56 13.07 -6.78 -9.95
N ALA A 57 12.80 -6.46 -11.19
CA ALA A 57 13.27 -7.25 -12.34
C ALA A 57 13.43 -6.36 -13.57
N TYR A 58 13.95 -6.90 -14.66
CA TYR A 58 13.93 -6.25 -15.96
C TYR A 58 13.46 -7.20 -17.05
N ALA A 59 12.79 -6.68 -18.04
CA ALA A 59 12.38 -7.40 -19.24
C ALA A 59 13.61 -7.62 -20.14
N ILE A 60 13.90 -8.88 -20.53
CA ILE A 60 15.12 -9.23 -21.30
C ILE A 60 15.15 -8.53 -22.67
N SER A 61 13.99 -8.39 -23.31
CA SER A 61 13.88 -7.83 -24.67
C SER A 61 14.01 -6.32 -24.75
N THR A 62 13.61 -5.60 -23.69
CA THR A 62 13.51 -4.12 -23.69
C THR A 62 14.39 -3.47 -22.64
N GLU A 63 14.98 -4.26 -21.74
CA GLU A 63 15.70 -3.81 -20.53
C GLU A 63 14.85 -2.92 -19.60
N GLU A 64 13.54 -2.83 -19.86
CA GLU A 64 12.64 -2.05 -19.00
C GLU A 64 12.53 -2.66 -17.61
N PRO A 65 12.58 -1.82 -16.57
CA PRO A 65 12.38 -2.27 -15.21
C PRO A 65 10.90 -2.63 -14.96
N VAL A 66 10.69 -3.75 -14.27
CA VAL A 66 9.38 -4.28 -13.90
C VAL A 66 9.36 -4.75 -12.45
N ALA A 67 8.18 -4.85 -11.86
CA ALA A 67 7.94 -5.53 -10.60
C ALA A 67 7.32 -6.90 -10.88
N VAL A 68 7.81 -7.93 -10.18
CA VAL A 68 7.31 -9.31 -10.27
C VAL A 68 6.77 -9.72 -8.91
N LYS A 69 5.45 -9.81 -8.77
CA LYS A 69 4.78 -10.37 -7.58
C LYS A 69 4.59 -11.86 -7.79
N MET A 70 4.95 -12.66 -6.79
CA MET A 70 4.92 -14.12 -6.86
C MET A 70 4.16 -14.69 -5.68
N GLU A 71 3.28 -15.64 -5.94
CA GLU A 71 2.55 -16.39 -4.93
C GLU A 71 2.70 -17.89 -5.17
N ARG A 72 2.90 -18.65 -4.09
CA ARG A 72 2.92 -20.12 -4.15
C ARG A 72 1.51 -20.68 -4.33
N ILE A 73 1.38 -21.69 -5.15
CA ILE A 73 0.14 -22.42 -5.30
C ILE A 73 0.05 -23.44 -4.15
N GLN A 74 -0.88 -23.22 -3.23
CA GLN A 74 -1.07 -24.09 -2.07
C GLN A 74 -2.37 -24.88 -2.21
N GLY A 75 -2.26 -26.19 -2.43
CA GLY A 75 -3.40 -27.10 -2.50
C GLY A 75 -4.46 -26.70 -3.54
N ASN A 76 -5.74 -26.81 -3.19
CA ASN A 76 -6.88 -26.52 -4.06
C ASN A 76 -7.44 -25.09 -3.92
N GLN A 77 -6.82 -24.23 -3.15
CA GLN A 77 -7.27 -22.84 -3.01
C GLN A 77 -6.79 -22.00 -4.20
N ALA A 78 -7.71 -21.20 -4.75
CA ALA A 78 -7.35 -20.26 -5.79
C ALA A 78 -6.40 -19.18 -5.20
N PRO A 79 -5.23 -18.96 -5.81
CA PRO A 79 -4.31 -17.95 -5.33
C PRO A 79 -4.92 -16.55 -5.33
N THR A 80 -4.59 -15.74 -4.31
CA THR A 80 -5.08 -14.35 -4.20
C THR A 80 -4.60 -13.50 -5.36
N LEU A 81 -3.39 -13.75 -5.84
CA LEU A 81 -2.78 -13.05 -6.97
C LEU A 81 -3.56 -13.25 -8.29
N GLN A 82 -4.27 -14.38 -8.44
CA GLN A 82 -5.16 -14.60 -9.59
C GLN A 82 -6.36 -13.64 -9.55
N TYR A 83 -6.92 -13.40 -8.38
CA TYR A 83 -8.00 -12.44 -8.21
C TYR A 83 -7.50 -11.01 -8.45
N GLU A 84 -6.39 -10.66 -7.83
CA GLU A 84 -5.74 -9.36 -7.98
C GLU A 84 -5.45 -9.02 -9.44
N SER A 85 -4.91 -9.98 -10.21
CA SER A 85 -4.62 -9.77 -11.63
C SER A 85 -5.89 -9.50 -12.47
N ARG A 86 -7.03 -10.11 -12.12
CA ARG A 86 -8.32 -9.87 -12.80
C ARG A 86 -8.84 -8.45 -12.50
N VAL A 87 -8.74 -8.02 -11.23
CA VAL A 87 -9.12 -6.66 -10.85
C VAL A 87 -8.21 -5.65 -11.54
N LEU A 88 -6.90 -5.89 -11.51
CA LEU A 88 -5.93 -5.02 -12.18
C LEU A 88 -6.17 -4.95 -13.69
N HIS A 89 -6.54 -6.08 -14.33
CA HIS A 89 -6.91 -6.11 -15.76
C HIS A 89 -8.16 -5.26 -16.03
N LEU A 90 -9.19 -5.33 -15.18
CA LEU A 90 -10.39 -4.49 -15.29
C LEU A 90 -10.08 -2.98 -15.22
N LEU A 91 -9.08 -2.62 -14.43
CA LEU A 91 -8.70 -1.24 -14.18
C LEU A 91 -7.66 -0.70 -15.18
N GLN A 92 -7.21 -1.50 -16.17
CA GLN A 92 -6.22 -1.05 -17.14
C GLN A 92 -6.71 0.17 -17.93
N GLY A 93 -5.78 1.10 -18.20
CA GLY A 93 -6.08 2.39 -18.85
C GLY A 93 -6.55 3.48 -17.88
N THR A 94 -6.80 3.15 -16.62
CA THR A 94 -7.11 4.14 -15.58
C THR A 94 -5.82 4.82 -15.11
N THR A 95 -5.83 6.13 -15.04
CA THR A 95 -4.67 6.93 -14.61
C THR A 95 -4.24 6.55 -13.19
N GLY A 96 -2.93 6.28 -12.99
CA GLY A 96 -2.37 5.90 -11.69
C GLY A 96 -2.68 4.47 -11.27
N ILE A 97 -3.05 3.62 -12.21
CA ILE A 97 -3.07 2.17 -12.06
C ILE A 97 -1.87 1.59 -12.81
N PRO A 98 -1.03 0.75 -12.20
CA PRO A 98 0.13 0.19 -12.87
C PRO A 98 -0.29 -0.71 -14.04
N ARG A 99 0.51 -0.70 -15.11
CA ARG A 99 0.24 -1.55 -16.26
C ARG A 99 0.50 -3.01 -15.90
N LEU A 100 -0.48 -3.86 -16.15
CA LEU A 100 -0.32 -5.32 -16.12
C LEU A 100 0.40 -5.77 -17.39
N ARG A 101 1.64 -6.23 -17.24
CA ARG A 101 2.48 -6.68 -18.37
C ARG A 101 2.36 -8.17 -18.63
N TYR A 102 2.17 -8.95 -17.57
CA TYR A 102 2.03 -10.39 -17.65
C TYR A 102 1.33 -10.93 -16.39
N PHE A 103 0.56 -11.98 -16.58
CA PHE A 103 0.08 -12.85 -15.52
C PHE A 103 0.10 -14.29 -16.02
N GLY A 104 0.62 -15.20 -15.21
CA GLY A 104 0.65 -16.62 -15.57
C GLY A 104 1.33 -17.49 -14.54
N ARG A 105 1.41 -18.78 -14.86
CA ARG A 105 2.03 -19.84 -14.05
C ARG A 105 3.32 -20.29 -14.71
N LYS A 106 4.26 -20.73 -13.90
CA LYS A 106 5.43 -21.49 -14.33
C LYS A 106 5.37 -22.84 -13.63
N ASP A 107 5.16 -23.91 -14.41
CA ASP A 107 4.82 -25.23 -13.87
C ASP A 107 5.96 -25.87 -13.06
N ASP A 108 7.22 -25.57 -13.40
CA ASP A 108 8.40 -26.09 -12.71
C ASP A 108 8.66 -25.39 -11.34
N MET A 109 7.98 -24.29 -11.03
CA MET A 109 8.19 -23.53 -9.79
C MET A 109 7.00 -23.58 -8.80
N ASP A 110 5.91 -24.23 -9.16
CA ASP A 110 4.66 -24.27 -8.39
C ASP A 110 4.22 -22.88 -7.88
N ARG A 111 4.41 -21.85 -8.73
CA ARG A 111 4.13 -20.44 -8.45
C ARG A 111 3.36 -19.79 -9.59
N ILE A 112 2.57 -18.80 -9.23
CA ILE A 112 2.01 -17.84 -10.19
C ILE A 112 2.76 -16.52 -10.09
N PHE A 113 2.78 -15.81 -11.20
CA PHE A 113 3.53 -14.57 -11.38
C PHE A 113 2.63 -13.49 -11.95
N MET A 114 2.70 -12.31 -11.37
CA MET A 114 2.12 -11.08 -11.92
C MET A 114 3.23 -10.06 -12.14
N VAL A 115 3.34 -9.56 -13.35
CA VAL A 115 4.36 -8.58 -13.73
C VAL A 115 3.69 -7.25 -14.05
N THR A 116 4.15 -6.20 -13.40
CA THR A 116 3.66 -4.84 -13.56
C THR A 116 4.81 -3.86 -13.80
N ASP A 117 4.50 -2.59 -14.03
CA ASP A 117 5.50 -1.54 -14.02
C ASP A 117 6.18 -1.48 -12.65
N LEU A 118 7.51 -1.28 -12.64
CA LEU A 118 8.25 -1.00 -11.42
C LEU A 118 8.04 0.48 -11.06
N LEU A 119 7.40 0.71 -9.92
CA LEU A 119 7.13 2.04 -9.38
C LEU A 119 8.28 2.53 -8.49
N GLY A 120 8.17 3.76 -8.07
CA GLY A 120 9.07 4.42 -7.12
C GLY A 120 8.67 4.15 -5.65
N PRO A 121 9.08 5.04 -4.73
CA PRO A 121 8.79 4.89 -3.31
C PRO A 121 7.31 5.05 -2.99
N SER A 122 6.87 4.42 -1.90
CA SER A 122 5.53 4.56 -1.35
C SER A 122 5.40 5.82 -0.48
N LEU A 123 4.17 6.20 -0.17
CA LEU A 123 3.90 7.24 0.84
C LEU A 123 4.35 6.81 2.24
N GLU A 124 4.38 5.50 2.54
CA GLU A 124 4.96 4.98 3.78
C GLU A 124 6.46 5.30 3.84
N ALA A 125 7.20 5.02 2.77
CA ALA A 125 8.63 5.37 2.69
C ALA A 125 8.86 6.88 2.84
N LEU A 126 7.95 7.71 2.34
CA LEU A 126 8.00 9.16 2.53
C LEU A 126 7.78 9.54 4.01
N ALA A 127 6.79 8.95 4.68
CA ALA A 127 6.43 9.26 6.06
C ALA A 127 7.54 8.88 7.05
N VAL A 128 8.20 7.72 6.84
CA VAL A 128 9.25 7.21 7.75
C VAL A 128 10.66 7.65 7.35
N SER A 129 10.82 8.38 6.27
CA SER A 129 12.13 8.85 5.76
C SER A 129 12.78 9.95 6.59
N GLU A 130 12.36 10.18 7.84
CA GLU A 130 13.08 11.05 8.81
C GLU A 130 14.59 10.71 8.92
N ARG A 131 15.02 9.56 8.40
CA ARG A 131 16.42 9.11 8.38
C ARG A 131 17.19 9.54 7.13
N MET A 132 16.56 10.06 6.12
CA MET A 132 17.22 10.52 4.89
C MET A 132 16.89 12.00 4.67
N ASP A 133 17.66 12.92 5.23
CA ASP A 133 17.85 14.35 4.90
C ASP A 133 16.67 15.11 4.22
N MET A 134 15.45 14.59 4.31
CA MET A 134 14.28 15.46 4.27
C MET A 134 14.35 16.23 5.59
N PRO A 135 14.61 17.53 5.54
CA PRO A 135 14.72 18.26 6.81
C PRO A 135 13.42 18.01 7.58
N ALA A 136 13.53 17.49 8.80
CA ALA A 136 12.41 17.48 9.76
C ALA A 136 11.78 18.87 9.90
N CYS A 137 12.48 19.91 9.49
CA CYS A 137 12.01 21.28 9.34
C CYS A 137 10.91 21.44 8.26
N ILE A 138 10.83 20.57 7.22
CA ILE A 138 9.75 20.64 6.23
C ILE A 138 8.46 20.07 6.83
N LEU A 139 8.56 19.03 7.68
CA LEU A 139 7.41 18.47 8.39
C LEU A 139 7.07 19.21 9.69
N LYS A 140 8.07 19.76 10.41
CA LYS A 140 7.87 20.46 11.70
C LYS A 140 7.56 21.97 11.57
N ASN A 141 7.94 22.61 10.47
CA ASN A 141 7.58 23.99 10.13
C ASN A 141 7.45 24.07 8.60
N PRO A 142 6.33 23.61 8.04
CA PRO A 142 6.18 23.60 6.60
C PRO A 142 6.21 25.06 6.10
N PRO A 143 7.10 25.41 5.15
CA PRO A 143 6.89 26.60 4.36
C PRO A 143 5.53 26.49 3.65
N ARG A 144 4.92 27.59 3.24
CA ARG A 144 3.62 27.58 2.53
C ARG A 144 3.55 26.53 1.43
N HIS A 145 4.67 26.19 0.82
CA HIS A 145 4.84 25.16 -0.22
C HIS A 145 4.64 23.70 0.25
N HIS A 146 4.71 23.42 1.55
CA HIS A 146 4.47 22.07 2.08
C HIS A 146 2.96 21.75 2.12
N VAL A 147 2.14 22.75 2.43
CA VAL A 147 0.67 22.60 2.37
C VAL A 147 0.27 22.21 0.97
N ASP A 148 0.79 22.91 -0.04
CA ASP A 148 0.50 22.61 -1.46
C ASP A 148 0.94 21.18 -1.85
N PHE A 149 2.07 20.70 -1.30
CA PHE A 149 2.57 19.34 -1.59
C PHE A 149 1.67 18.23 -1.02
N ILE A 150 1.29 18.32 0.24
CA ILE A 150 0.40 17.32 0.88
C ILE A 150 -1.01 17.40 0.30
N SER A 151 -1.52 18.60 0.06
CA SER A 151 -2.80 18.81 -0.63
C SER A 151 -2.81 18.16 -2.01
N ALA A 152 -1.73 18.29 -2.78
CA ALA A 152 -1.61 17.65 -4.08
C ALA A 152 -1.50 16.11 -3.99
N ILE A 153 -0.85 15.57 -2.94
CA ILE A 153 -0.89 14.13 -2.64
C ILE A 153 -2.33 13.70 -2.35
N GLY A 154 -3.03 14.41 -1.46
CA GLY A 154 -4.42 14.11 -1.08
C GLY A 154 -5.35 14.10 -2.29
N ARG A 155 -5.25 15.12 -3.15
CA ARG A 155 -6.00 15.17 -4.41
C ARG A 155 -5.70 13.99 -5.33
N GLN A 156 -4.43 13.61 -5.50
CA GLN A 156 -4.09 12.43 -6.30
C GLN A 156 -4.63 11.12 -5.68
N MET A 157 -4.55 10.95 -4.36
CA MET A 157 -5.15 9.79 -3.67
C MET A 157 -6.66 9.73 -3.90
N LEU A 158 -7.35 10.86 -3.71
CA LEU A 158 -8.80 10.98 -3.94
C LEU A 158 -9.17 10.59 -5.37
N GLN A 159 -8.46 11.13 -6.37
CA GLN A 159 -8.69 10.83 -7.77
C GLN A 159 -8.48 9.34 -8.11
N ARG A 160 -7.47 8.66 -7.49
CA ARG A 160 -7.26 7.21 -7.67
C ARG A 160 -8.45 6.43 -7.11
N LEU A 161 -8.88 6.75 -5.89
CA LEU A 161 -10.03 6.09 -5.26
C LEU A 161 -11.33 6.36 -6.04
N GLN A 162 -11.59 7.60 -6.42
CA GLN A 162 -12.76 7.94 -7.24
C GLN A 162 -12.77 7.14 -8.55
N SER A 163 -11.62 6.97 -9.20
CA SER A 163 -11.53 6.22 -10.46
C SER A 163 -11.92 4.75 -10.29
N ILE A 164 -11.48 4.07 -9.22
CA ILE A 164 -11.90 2.68 -8.96
C ILE A 164 -13.35 2.59 -8.47
N HIS A 165 -13.82 3.58 -7.70
CA HIS A 165 -15.20 3.65 -7.25
C HIS A 165 -16.18 3.86 -8.42
N ASN A 166 -15.77 4.61 -9.47
CA ASN A 166 -16.57 4.83 -10.66
C ASN A 166 -16.78 3.56 -11.49
N VAL A 167 -15.85 2.60 -11.45
CA VAL A 167 -16.03 1.27 -12.06
C VAL A 167 -16.67 0.25 -11.12
N GLY A 168 -17.23 0.73 -9.98
CA GLY A 168 -17.97 -0.09 -9.03
C GLY A 168 -17.10 -0.94 -8.11
N MET A 169 -15.83 -0.60 -7.90
CA MET A 169 -14.91 -1.33 -7.03
C MET A 169 -14.58 -0.55 -5.77
N LEU A 170 -14.40 -1.26 -4.64
CA LEU A 170 -13.76 -0.77 -3.42
C LEU A 170 -12.37 -1.38 -3.30
N HIS A 171 -11.43 -0.63 -2.76
CA HIS A 171 -10.07 -1.11 -2.49
C HIS A 171 -9.98 -1.96 -1.22
N ARG A 172 -10.54 -1.45 -0.12
CA ARG A 172 -10.66 -2.06 1.21
C ARG A 172 -9.36 -2.28 2.00
N ASP A 173 -8.22 -1.86 1.44
CA ASP A 173 -6.93 -1.81 2.15
C ASP A 173 -6.15 -0.55 1.76
N VAL A 174 -6.81 0.59 1.88
CA VAL A 174 -6.21 1.91 1.62
C VAL A 174 -5.23 2.24 2.75
N LYS A 175 -3.95 2.43 2.39
CA LYS A 175 -2.85 2.75 3.31
C LYS A 175 -1.67 3.38 2.56
N PRO A 176 -0.74 4.06 3.25
CA PRO A 176 0.40 4.72 2.61
C PRO A 176 1.29 3.78 1.79
N ASP A 177 1.42 2.51 2.20
CA ASP A 177 2.19 1.49 1.48
C ASP A 177 1.65 1.23 0.07
N ASN A 178 0.33 1.39 -0.13
CA ASN A 178 -0.35 1.07 -1.38
C ASN A 178 -0.42 2.25 -2.35
N PHE A 179 0.15 3.41 -1.99
CA PHE A 179 0.31 4.55 -2.88
C PHE A 179 1.78 4.78 -3.18
N LEU A 180 2.18 4.54 -4.43
CA LEU A 180 3.55 4.65 -4.90
C LEU A 180 3.67 5.74 -5.97
N PHE A 181 4.72 6.52 -5.89
CA PHE A 181 5.05 7.45 -6.95
C PHE A 181 5.53 6.74 -8.21
N ALA A 182 5.35 7.35 -9.36
CA ALA A 182 6.09 6.99 -10.54
C ALA A 182 7.59 6.92 -10.22
N ARG A 183 8.33 6.04 -10.91
CA ARG A 183 9.74 5.77 -10.62
C ARG A 183 10.63 7.01 -10.68
N ILE A 184 10.84 7.62 -9.53
CA ILE A 184 11.72 8.77 -9.32
C ILE A 184 12.44 8.56 -7.98
N PRO A 185 13.74 8.85 -7.87
CA PRO A 185 14.45 8.82 -6.59
C PRO A 185 13.79 9.75 -5.56
N ILE A 186 13.73 9.34 -4.28
CA ILE A 186 13.13 10.14 -3.18
C ILE A 186 13.73 11.55 -3.12
N LEU A 187 15.06 11.67 -3.33
CA LEU A 187 15.75 12.95 -3.37
C LEU A 187 15.23 13.90 -4.46
N ASP A 188 14.77 13.34 -5.59
CA ASP A 188 14.22 14.16 -6.68
C ASP A 188 12.77 14.59 -6.39
N LEU A 189 12.02 13.82 -5.58
CA LEU A 189 10.70 14.23 -5.11
C LEU A 189 10.79 15.52 -4.28
N SER A 190 11.67 15.52 -3.29
CA SER A 190 11.90 16.70 -2.44
C SER A 190 12.36 17.91 -3.24
N ARG A 191 13.29 17.71 -4.19
CA ARG A 191 13.80 18.78 -5.06
C ARG A 191 12.77 19.32 -6.03
N ARG A 192 11.86 18.47 -6.54
CA ARG A 192 10.76 18.90 -7.44
C ARG A 192 9.72 19.71 -6.68
N ALA A 193 9.32 19.26 -5.50
CA ALA A 193 8.41 20.01 -4.63
C ALA A 193 8.95 21.40 -4.30
N LEU A 194 10.28 21.52 -4.06
CA LEU A 194 10.94 22.81 -3.79
C LEU A 194 11.07 23.71 -5.03
N LYS A 195 11.22 23.13 -6.22
CA LYS A 195 11.41 23.92 -7.47
C LYS A 195 10.09 24.39 -8.11
N HIS A 196 9.00 23.64 -7.89
CA HIS A 196 7.70 23.93 -8.51
C HIS A 196 6.57 23.92 -7.46
N PRO A 197 6.62 24.82 -6.46
CA PRO A 197 5.71 24.80 -5.32
C PRO A 197 4.24 25.04 -5.67
N ASN A 198 3.94 25.59 -6.82
CA ASN A 198 2.59 26.04 -7.18
C ASN A 198 1.97 25.28 -8.36
N THR A 199 2.51 24.14 -8.76
CA THR A 199 1.97 23.38 -9.88
C THR A 199 1.84 21.91 -9.52
N GLU A 200 0.65 21.34 -9.66
CA GLU A 200 0.43 19.88 -9.66
C GLU A 200 1.33 19.17 -10.69
N SER A 201 1.75 19.89 -11.73
CA SER A 201 2.69 19.44 -12.76
C SER A 201 4.11 19.12 -12.27
N GLY A 202 4.47 19.49 -11.04
CA GLY A 202 5.77 19.17 -10.44
C GLY A 202 5.79 17.84 -9.67
N LEU A 203 4.63 17.31 -9.27
CA LEU A 203 4.55 16.05 -8.54
C LEU A 203 4.55 14.86 -9.50
N PRO A 204 5.29 13.79 -9.17
CA PRO A 204 5.18 12.54 -9.89
C PRO A 204 3.77 11.96 -9.75
N LEU A 205 3.34 11.25 -10.78
CA LEU A 205 2.06 10.56 -10.74
C LEU A 205 2.04 9.53 -9.60
N LEU A 206 1.03 9.61 -8.75
CA LEU A 206 0.78 8.65 -7.68
C LEU A 206 -0.04 7.47 -8.23
N HIS A 207 0.43 6.26 -7.97
CA HIS A 207 -0.21 5.01 -8.37
C HIS A 207 -0.80 4.31 -7.16
N LEU A 208 -1.97 3.70 -7.34
CA LEU A 208 -2.60 2.82 -6.37
C LEU A 208 -2.32 1.37 -6.76
N ILE A 209 -1.88 0.57 -5.80
CA ILE A 209 -1.49 -0.84 -5.98
C ILE A 209 -2.21 -1.76 -5.00
N ASP A 210 -1.99 -3.06 -5.14
CA ASP A 210 -2.46 -4.15 -4.27
C ASP A 210 -3.98 -4.26 -4.18
N PHE A 211 -4.56 -4.79 -5.25
CA PHE A 211 -6.00 -5.05 -5.36
C PHE A 211 -6.44 -6.42 -4.82
N GLY A 212 -5.58 -7.10 -4.05
CA GLY A 212 -5.87 -8.42 -3.47
C GLY A 212 -7.11 -8.44 -2.57
N MET A 213 -7.38 -7.33 -1.89
CA MET A 213 -8.55 -7.16 -1.02
C MET A 213 -9.72 -6.45 -1.72
N ALA A 214 -9.57 -5.96 -2.96
CA ALA A 214 -10.61 -5.21 -3.66
C ALA A 214 -11.89 -6.03 -3.84
N LYS A 215 -13.05 -5.37 -3.94
CA LYS A 215 -14.33 -6.06 -4.15
C LYS A 215 -15.34 -5.15 -4.85
N ARG A 216 -16.26 -5.75 -5.61
CA ARG A 216 -17.39 -5.00 -6.19
C ARG A 216 -18.30 -4.46 -5.11
N ILE A 217 -18.70 -3.20 -5.23
CA ILE A 217 -19.59 -2.49 -4.29
C ILE A 217 -20.89 -3.26 -4.10
N GLU A 218 -21.51 -3.69 -5.19
CA GLU A 218 -22.76 -4.47 -5.15
C GLU A 218 -22.62 -5.73 -4.31
N THR A 219 -21.48 -6.45 -4.44
CA THR A 219 -21.24 -7.68 -3.68
C THR A 219 -21.09 -7.41 -2.19
N VAL A 220 -20.46 -6.27 -1.81
CA VAL A 220 -20.29 -5.90 -0.39
C VAL A 220 -21.63 -5.53 0.21
N MET A 221 -22.47 -4.78 -0.53
CA MET A 221 -23.78 -4.33 -0.06
C MET A 221 -24.80 -5.48 0.10
N THR A 222 -24.65 -6.55 -0.67
CA THR A 222 -25.54 -7.72 -0.62
C THR A 222 -25.03 -8.85 0.28
N SER A 223 -23.76 -8.78 0.73
CA SER A 223 -23.22 -9.76 1.68
C SER A 223 -23.89 -9.57 3.04
N SER A 224 -24.40 -10.67 3.62
CA SER A 224 -24.98 -10.65 4.96
C SER A 224 -23.97 -10.10 5.96
N VAL A 225 -24.42 -9.17 6.80
CA VAL A 225 -23.68 -8.62 7.92
C VAL A 225 -23.21 -9.76 8.81
N GLY A 226 -21.90 -9.87 9.04
CA GLY A 226 -21.40 -10.88 9.98
C GLY A 226 -20.06 -11.53 9.68
N THR A 227 -19.20 -10.95 8.84
CA THR A 227 -17.80 -11.40 8.81
C THR A 227 -17.10 -10.90 10.08
N LYS A 228 -16.87 -11.82 11.04
CA LYS A 228 -16.22 -11.51 12.33
C LYS A 228 -14.75 -11.11 12.21
N SER A 229 -14.19 -11.03 11.02
CA SER A 229 -12.78 -10.66 10.80
C SER A 229 -12.70 -9.30 10.12
N LEU A 230 -11.87 -8.43 10.69
CA LEU A 230 -11.52 -7.15 10.09
C LEU A 230 -10.92 -7.35 8.70
N ILE A 231 -11.36 -6.54 7.74
CA ILE A 231 -10.82 -6.52 6.38
C ILE A 231 -9.91 -5.32 6.25
N GLY A 232 -8.72 -5.55 5.70
CA GLY A 232 -7.69 -4.53 5.53
C GLY A 232 -6.77 -4.36 6.74
N SER A 233 -5.99 -3.31 6.72
CA SER A 233 -4.98 -3.00 7.73
C SER A 233 -5.62 -2.28 8.94
N PRO A 234 -5.57 -2.85 10.18
CA PRO A 234 -6.27 -2.32 11.36
C PRO A 234 -5.95 -0.84 11.64
N ARG A 235 -4.70 -0.44 11.40
CA ARG A 235 -4.23 0.93 11.61
C ARG A 235 -5.06 1.96 10.84
N TYR A 236 -5.39 1.67 9.58
CA TYR A 236 -6.06 2.60 8.68
C TYR A 236 -7.55 2.29 8.48
N ALA A 237 -8.03 1.15 8.97
CA ALA A 237 -9.42 0.74 8.84
C ALA A 237 -10.38 1.74 9.50
N SER A 238 -11.52 1.99 8.84
CA SER A 238 -12.60 2.82 9.39
C SER A 238 -13.20 2.21 10.65
N ILE A 239 -13.88 3.02 11.47
CA ILE A 239 -14.66 2.53 12.63
C ILE A 239 -15.72 1.51 12.21
N PHE A 240 -16.31 1.70 11.02
CA PHE A 240 -17.33 0.79 10.48
C PHE A 240 -16.74 -0.58 10.11
N ALA A 241 -15.50 -0.60 9.60
CA ALA A 241 -14.78 -1.84 9.32
C ALA A 241 -14.51 -2.62 10.62
N HIS A 242 -14.12 -1.95 11.69
CA HIS A 242 -13.91 -2.59 13.00
C HIS A 242 -15.21 -3.15 13.59
N ARG A 243 -16.35 -2.51 13.32
CA ARG A 243 -17.67 -2.98 13.74
C ARG A 243 -18.23 -4.11 12.87
N GLY A 244 -17.53 -4.50 11.80
CA GLY A 244 -17.99 -5.51 10.85
C GLY A 244 -19.20 -5.05 10.03
N GLU A 245 -19.40 -3.75 9.89
CA GLU A 245 -20.46 -3.17 9.05
C GLU A 245 -20.13 -3.35 7.56
N PRO A 246 -21.15 -3.30 6.67
CA PRO A 246 -20.92 -3.28 5.23
C PRO A 246 -20.05 -2.09 4.83
N LEU A 247 -18.93 -2.38 4.16
CA LEU A 247 -18.01 -1.34 3.70
C LEU A 247 -18.54 -0.65 2.44
N GLY A 248 -18.25 0.64 2.32
CA GLY A 248 -18.61 1.45 1.17
C GLY A 248 -17.47 2.36 0.72
N ARG A 249 -17.77 3.25 -0.20
CA ARG A 249 -16.82 4.27 -0.68
C ARG A 249 -16.27 5.14 0.46
N ARG A 250 -17.13 5.43 1.48
CA ARG A 250 -16.73 6.20 2.65
C ARG A 250 -15.55 5.57 3.40
N ASP A 251 -15.51 4.24 3.47
CA ASP A 251 -14.51 3.52 4.25
C ASP A 251 -13.12 3.61 3.60
N ASP A 252 -13.04 3.52 2.28
CA ASP A 252 -11.80 3.79 1.54
C ASP A 252 -11.34 5.25 1.72
N LEU A 253 -12.28 6.22 1.75
CA LEU A 253 -11.94 7.63 1.95
C LEU A 253 -11.54 7.94 3.39
N ILE A 254 -12.17 7.33 4.40
CA ILE A 254 -11.73 7.44 5.80
C ILE A 254 -10.31 6.90 5.94
N SER A 255 -10.02 5.73 5.35
CA SER A 255 -8.67 5.16 5.35
C SER A 255 -7.66 6.05 4.62
N MET A 256 -8.09 6.75 3.56
CA MET A 256 -7.29 7.77 2.88
C MET A 256 -6.95 8.94 3.80
N MET A 257 -7.94 9.47 4.53
CA MET A 257 -7.72 10.56 5.47
C MET A 257 -6.75 10.16 6.58
N TYR A 258 -6.91 8.97 7.17
CA TYR A 258 -5.96 8.44 8.17
C TYR A 258 -4.56 8.26 7.57
N SER A 259 -4.46 7.84 6.32
CA SER A 259 -3.18 7.74 5.61
C SER A 259 -2.50 9.09 5.41
N LEU A 260 -3.27 10.12 5.05
CA LEU A 260 -2.75 11.49 4.93
C LEU A 260 -2.31 12.05 6.28
N MET A 261 -3.11 11.86 7.33
CA MET A 261 -2.73 12.24 8.71
C MET A 261 -1.43 11.57 9.14
N TYR A 262 -1.29 10.28 8.85
CA TYR A 262 -0.07 9.52 9.12
C TYR A 262 1.15 10.12 8.42
N VAL A 263 1.02 10.43 7.13
CA VAL A 263 2.12 11.02 6.33
C VAL A 263 2.50 12.39 6.88
N VAL A 264 1.54 13.25 7.19
CA VAL A 264 1.79 14.61 7.73
C VAL A 264 2.45 14.56 9.10
N ASN A 265 2.08 13.60 9.93
CA ASN A 265 2.64 13.43 11.28
C ASN A 265 3.96 12.64 11.31
N GLY A 266 4.63 12.44 10.16
CA GLY A 266 5.92 11.72 10.12
C GLY A 266 5.80 10.28 10.60
N GLY A 267 4.71 9.60 10.22
CA GLY A 267 4.48 8.20 10.58
C GLY A 267 3.71 7.99 11.90
N GLY A 268 2.94 8.99 12.36
CA GLY A 268 2.17 8.92 13.60
C GLY A 268 0.66 9.01 13.42
N LEU A 269 -0.08 8.25 14.23
CA LEU A 269 -1.55 8.37 14.41
C LEU A 269 -1.88 8.24 15.91
N PRO A 270 -2.97 8.85 16.40
CA PRO A 270 -3.30 8.87 17.84
C PRO A 270 -3.42 7.49 18.49
N TRP A 271 -3.79 6.48 17.73
CA TRP A 271 -3.97 5.09 18.21
C TRP A 271 -2.76 4.18 17.99
N MET A 272 -1.62 4.70 17.55
CA MET A 272 -0.41 3.88 17.38
C MET A 272 0.26 3.57 18.72
N GLY A 273 0.75 2.34 18.83
CA GLY A 273 1.37 1.84 20.07
C GLY A 273 0.38 1.24 21.06
N TYR A 274 -0.91 1.30 20.79
CA TYR A 274 -1.97 0.69 21.57
C TYR A 274 -2.37 -0.69 21.02
N SER A 275 -3.04 -1.51 21.86
CA SER A 275 -3.68 -2.74 21.40
C SER A 275 -4.79 -2.46 20.39
N GLU A 276 -5.22 -3.48 19.66
CA GLU A 276 -6.30 -3.31 18.67
C GLU A 276 -7.59 -2.80 19.31
N SER A 277 -7.97 -3.32 20.49
CA SER A 277 -9.16 -2.87 21.22
C SER A 277 -9.07 -1.41 21.69
N GLU A 278 -7.92 -0.98 22.16
CA GLU A 278 -7.68 0.41 22.54
C GLU A 278 -7.68 1.33 21.33
N ALA A 279 -7.09 0.90 20.22
CA ALA A 279 -7.11 1.66 18.96
C ALA A 279 -8.53 1.87 18.44
N VAL A 280 -9.38 0.83 18.52
CA VAL A 280 -10.82 0.94 18.19
C VAL A 280 -11.49 1.92 19.11
N TYR A 281 -11.27 1.80 20.43
CA TYR A 281 -11.85 2.72 21.42
C TYR A 281 -11.47 4.17 21.14
N ILE A 282 -10.20 4.46 20.82
CA ILE A 282 -9.73 5.80 20.47
C ILE A 282 -10.47 6.31 19.22
N LYS A 283 -10.51 5.52 18.14
CA LYS A 283 -11.20 5.88 16.90
C LYS A 283 -12.70 6.16 17.08
N GLU A 284 -13.35 5.47 18.03
CA GLU A 284 -14.77 5.61 18.30
C GLU A 284 -15.11 6.82 19.19
N ASN A 285 -14.18 7.23 20.05
CA ASN A 285 -14.42 8.26 21.05
C ASN A 285 -13.77 9.61 20.74
N MET A 286 -12.84 9.69 19.78
CA MET A 286 -12.32 10.97 19.30
C MET A 286 -13.23 11.53 18.19
N THR A 287 -13.60 12.77 18.35
CA THR A 287 -14.30 13.52 17.29
C THR A 287 -13.36 13.83 16.12
N PRO A 288 -13.87 14.07 14.90
CA PRO A 288 -13.04 14.56 13.78
C PRO A 288 -12.24 15.81 14.11
N ALA A 289 -12.79 16.74 14.87
CA ALA A 289 -12.09 17.94 15.32
C ALA A 289 -10.90 17.62 16.24
N GLU A 290 -11.07 16.71 17.21
CA GLU A 290 -9.98 16.25 18.09
C GLU A 290 -8.91 15.50 17.31
N LEU A 291 -9.29 14.65 16.36
CA LEU A 291 -8.34 13.93 15.48
C LEU A 291 -7.50 14.91 14.65
N CYS A 292 -8.08 15.99 14.20
CA CYS A 292 -7.42 16.98 13.34
C CYS A 292 -6.77 18.14 14.12
N ALA A 293 -7.02 18.29 15.43
CA ALA A 293 -6.56 19.43 16.21
C ALA A 293 -5.03 19.64 16.09
N GLU A 294 -4.25 18.59 16.25
CA GLU A 294 -2.79 18.65 16.13
C GLU A 294 -2.33 19.00 14.71
N LEU A 295 -3.03 18.54 13.69
CA LEU A 295 -2.78 18.86 12.28
C LEU A 295 -3.11 20.33 11.98
N CYS A 296 -4.22 20.81 12.53
CA CYS A 296 -4.64 22.21 12.37
C CYS A 296 -3.64 23.17 13.03
N GLU A 297 -3.21 22.88 14.24
CA GLU A 297 -2.25 23.72 14.97
C GLU A 297 -0.86 23.73 14.34
N ARG A 298 -0.31 22.54 14.00
CA ARG A 298 1.06 22.38 13.50
C ARG A 298 1.21 22.67 12.02
N HIS A 299 0.22 22.23 11.21
CA HIS A 299 0.35 22.16 9.77
C HIS A 299 -0.70 22.98 9.02
N LYS A 300 -1.68 23.56 9.73
CA LYS A 300 -2.80 24.36 9.17
C LYS A 300 -3.69 23.56 8.19
N TYR A 301 -3.78 22.24 8.37
CA TYR A 301 -4.76 21.41 7.67
C TYR A 301 -6.02 21.29 8.52
N ASP A 302 -7.14 21.70 7.98
CA ASP A 302 -8.44 21.53 8.61
C ASP A 302 -9.26 20.50 7.81
N TRP A 303 -9.05 19.24 8.15
CA TRP A 303 -9.74 18.11 7.53
C TRP A 303 -10.88 17.56 8.39
N ALA A 304 -11.22 18.25 9.47
CA ALA A 304 -12.28 17.80 10.37
C ALA A 304 -13.61 17.67 9.64
N ASP A 305 -13.98 18.66 8.83
CA ASP A 305 -15.23 18.67 8.08
C ASP A 305 -15.30 17.50 7.08
N ILE A 306 -14.18 17.14 6.46
CA ILE A 306 -14.13 15.97 5.55
C ILE A 306 -14.44 14.69 6.32
N LEU A 307 -13.81 14.47 7.46
CA LEU A 307 -14.03 13.28 8.29
C LEU A 307 -15.47 13.26 8.86
N GLU A 308 -16.00 14.40 9.28
CA GLU A 308 -17.37 14.54 9.77
C GLU A 308 -18.38 14.11 8.70
N GLU A 309 -18.26 14.63 7.49
CA GLU A 309 -19.10 14.24 6.34
C GLU A 309 -19.00 12.74 6.07
N LEU A 310 -17.77 12.20 6.03
CA LEU A 310 -17.55 10.77 5.77
C LEU A 310 -18.14 9.87 6.85
N TYR A 311 -18.11 10.29 8.11
CA TYR A 311 -18.70 9.53 9.23
C TYR A 311 -20.24 9.51 9.18
N HIS A 312 -20.86 10.54 8.62
CA HIS A 312 -22.32 10.60 8.45
C HIS A 312 -22.82 9.87 7.20
N LEU A 313 -21.95 9.59 6.22
CA LEU A 313 -22.34 8.86 5.02
C LEU A 313 -22.72 7.41 5.35
N LYS A 314 -23.78 6.90 4.72
CA LYS A 314 -24.13 5.48 4.73
C LYS A 314 -23.22 4.72 3.72
N ALA A 315 -22.96 3.44 3.97
CA ALA A 315 -22.10 2.62 3.14
C ALA A 315 -22.45 2.63 1.63
N GLY A 316 -23.76 2.66 1.28
CA GLY A 316 -24.24 2.71 -0.10
C GLY A 316 -24.22 4.08 -0.76
N GLN A 317 -23.99 5.17 -0.01
CA GLN A 317 -24.01 6.52 -0.54
C GLN A 317 -22.72 6.83 -1.33
N THR A 318 -22.86 7.76 -2.28
CA THR A 318 -21.73 8.27 -3.05
C THR A 318 -21.22 9.54 -2.38
N PRO A 319 -19.92 9.60 -2.00
CA PRO A 319 -19.32 10.80 -1.44
C PRO A 319 -19.31 11.96 -2.44
N ASN A 320 -19.30 13.19 -1.96
CA ASN A 320 -19.11 14.38 -2.78
C ASN A 320 -17.61 14.61 -3.02
N TYR A 321 -17.06 13.89 -4.02
CA TYR A 321 -15.62 13.95 -4.35
C TYR A 321 -15.16 15.37 -4.70
N ALA A 322 -15.98 16.15 -5.43
CA ALA A 322 -15.61 17.51 -5.83
C ALA A 322 -15.49 18.45 -4.62
N TRP A 323 -16.36 18.29 -3.65
CA TRP A 323 -16.28 19.04 -2.39
C TRP A 323 -15.04 18.61 -1.58
N ILE A 324 -14.81 17.29 -1.41
CA ILE A 324 -13.62 16.78 -0.70
C ILE A 324 -12.34 17.30 -1.38
N GLU A 325 -12.27 17.28 -2.72
CA GLU A 325 -11.13 17.80 -3.47
C GLU A 325 -10.88 19.30 -3.21
N SER A 326 -11.95 20.07 -3.06
CA SER A 326 -11.84 21.50 -2.76
C SER A 326 -11.38 21.81 -1.34
N MET A 327 -11.55 20.85 -0.41
CA MET A 327 -11.13 20.97 0.99
C MET A 327 -9.71 20.44 1.23
N LEU A 328 -9.14 19.65 0.28
CA LEU A 328 -7.78 19.16 0.32
C LEU A 328 -6.80 20.22 -0.25
#